data_51daafe49df66d5bbe20a2fe9e1dcc05
#
_entry.id   51daafe49df66d5bbe20a2fe9e1dcc05
#
_cell.length_a   1.000
_cell.length_b   1.000
_cell.length_c   1.000
_cell.angle_alpha   90.00
_cell.angle_beta   90.00
_cell.angle_gamma   90.00
#
_symmetry.space_group_name_H-M   'P 1'
#
loop_
_entity.id
_entity.type
_entity.pdbx_description
1 polymer ?
#
loop_
_entity_poly.entity_id
_entity_poly.type
_entity_poly.pdbx_seq_one_letter_code
_entity_poly.pdbx_strand_id
1 'polypeptide(L)' 'MQRFFVEPYQIEEEAHRIHINGTDVNHIKNVLRMKCGEDVWISDGGDKEYHCQIEELGEDEVLLHILYAQEPEYEL' A
#
# COMPACT_ATOMS: atom_id res chain seq x y z
N MET A 1 -5.85 3.32 -10.81
CA MET A 1 -5.34 3.26 -9.44
C MET A 1 -4.01 2.52 -9.41
N GLN A 2 -3.03 3.01 -8.67
CA GLN A 2 -1.71 2.39 -8.60
C GLN A 2 -1.73 1.14 -7.72
N ARG A 3 -0.88 0.20 -8.06
CA ARG A 3 -0.73 -1.04 -7.30
C ARG A 3 0.75 -1.23 -6.95
N PHE A 4 1.00 -1.59 -5.69
CA PHE A 4 2.34 -1.85 -5.20
C PHE A 4 2.40 -3.20 -4.53
N PHE A 5 3.59 -3.78 -4.51
CA PHE A 5 3.86 -5.02 -3.79
C PHE A 5 4.61 -4.71 -2.50
N VAL A 6 4.21 -5.35 -1.41
CA VAL A 6 4.94 -5.24 -0.13
C VAL A 6 5.18 -6.63 0.42
N GLU A 7 6.17 -6.73 1.29
CA GLU A 7 6.40 -7.97 2.02
C GLU A 7 5.39 -8.08 3.17
N PRO A 8 5.01 -9.30 3.56
CA PRO A 8 4.04 -9.46 4.64
C PRO A 8 4.40 -8.75 5.95
N TYR A 9 5.69 -8.64 6.26
CA TYR A 9 6.13 -7.98 7.49
C TYR A 9 5.86 -6.47 7.48
N GLN A 10 5.62 -5.89 6.31
CA GLN A 10 5.32 -4.47 6.19
C GLN A 10 3.86 -4.15 6.50
N ILE A 11 3.03 -5.18 6.65
CA ILE A 11 1.60 -5.03 6.91
C ILE A 11 1.32 -5.22 8.39
N GLU A 12 0.78 -4.18 9.02
CA GLU A 12 0.30 -4.26 10.40
C GLU A 12 -1.21 -4.40 10.39
N GLU A 13 -1.71 -5.63 10.34
CA GLU A 13 -3.14 -5.88 10.25
C GLU A 13 -3.91 -5.36 11.45
N GLU A 14 -3.33 -5.48 12.65
CA GLU A 14 -3.99 -5.01 13.86
C GLU A 14 -4.20 -3.50 13.87
N ALA A 15 -3.26 -2.77 13.29
CA ALA A 15 -3.35 -1.32 13.19
C ALA A 15 -4.01 -0.85 11.90
N HIS A 16 -4.37 -1.77 11.00
CA HIS A 16 -4.88 -1.48 9.67
C HIS A 16 -3.97 -0.53 8.91
N ARG A 17 -2.67 -0.81 8.97
CA ARG A 17 -1.66 0.08 8.41
C ARG A 17 -0.60 -0.72 7.65
N ILE A 18 -0.09 -0.12 6.59
CA ILE A 18 0.99 -0.70 5.80
C ILE A 18 2.12 0.32 5.74
N HIS A 19 3.35 -0.17 5.89
CA HIS A 19 4.56 0.65 5.83
C HIS A 19 5.25 0.43 4.49
N ILE A 20 5.41 1.50 3.72
CA ILE A 20 6.17 1.45 2.46
C ILE A 20 7.53 2.09 2.73
N ASN A 21 8.59 1.42 2.32
CA ASN A 21 9.94 1.95 2.47
C ASN A 21 10.79 1.58 1.26
N GLY A 22 12.04 2.06 1.25
CA GLY A 22 12.95 1.79 0.15
C GLY A 22 12.64 2.59 -1.10
N THR A 23 12.88 1.98 -2.25
CA THR A 23 12.72 2.66 -3.55
C THR A 23 11.28 3.07 -3.84
N ASP A 24 10.31 2.36 -3.29
CA ASP A 24 8.90 2.68 -3.51
C ASP A 24 8.52 4.04 -2.92
N VAL A 25 9.16 4.45 -1.84
CA VAL A 25 8.93 5.77 -1.24
C VAL A 25 9.26 6.86 -2.26
N ASN A 26 10.42 6.74 -2.89
CA ASN A 26 10.83 7.69 -3.90
C ASN A 26 9.88 7.65 -5.10
N HIS A 27 9.46 6.48 -5.49
CA HIS A 27 8.54 6.32 -6.62
C HIS A 27 7.21 7.02 -6.35
N ILE A 28 6.65 6.82 -5.16
CA ILE A 28 5.39 7.43 -4.77
C ILE A 28 5.50 8.96 -4.69
N LYS A 29 6.57 9.45 -4.08
CA LYS A 29 6.73 10.88 -3.80
C LYS A 29 7.17 11.68 -5.03
N ASN A 30 8.13 11.16 -5.77
CA ASN A 30 8.81 11.93 -6.81
C ASN A 30 8.42 11.56 -8.25
N VAL A 31 8.02 10.32 -8.47
CA VAL A 31 7.61 9.87 -9.80
C VAL A 31 6.11 10.01 -9.99
N LEU A 32 5.34 9.42 -9.09
CA LEU A 32 3.89 9.46 -9.15
C LEU A 32 3.30 10.71 -8.52
N ARG A 33 4.07 11.35 -7.65
CA ARG A 33 3.65 12.57 -6.94
C ARG A 33 2.32 12.41 -6.24
N MET A 34 2.15 11.29 -5.59
CA MET A 34 0.91 11.00 -4.86
C MET A 34 0.83 11.81 -3.57
N LYS A 35 -0.38 12.05 -3.14
CA LYS A 35 -0.67 12.87 -1.96
C LYS A 35 -1.47 12.07 -0.95
N CYS A 36 -1.46 12.56 0.29
CA CYS A 36 -2.30 11.96 1.33
C CYS A 36 -3.76 11.97 0.89
N GLY A 37 -4.45 10.88 1.15
CA GLY A 37 -5.83 10.71 0.75
C GLY A 37 -6.04 10.00 -0.58
N GLU A 38 -4.98 9.79 -1.35
CA GLU A 38 -5.10 9.03 -2.60
C GLU A 38 -5.14 7.54 -2.31
N ASP A 39 -5.89 6.83 -3.13
CA ASP A 39 -6.08 5.40 -2.97
C ASP A 39 -5.05 4.60 -3.75
N VAL A 40 -4.61 3.50 -3.16
CA VAL A 40 -3.69 2.56 -3.81
C VAL A 40 -4.10 1.14 -3.48
N TRP A 41 -3.72 0.21 -4.36
CA TRP A 41 -3.86 -1.21 -4.11
C TRP A 41 -2.51 -1.79 -3.66
N ILE A 42 -2.55 -2.60 -2.63
CA ILE A 42 -1.36 -3.26 -2.11
C ILE A 42 -1.54 -4.76 -2.20
N SER A 43 -0.53 -5.44 -2.74
CA SER A 43 -0.49 -6.90 -2.79
C SER A 43 0.68 -7.39 -1.94
N ASP A 44 0.46 -8.43 -1.18
CA ASP A 44 1.52 -9.06 -0.38
C ASP A 44 2.10 -10.30 -1.08
N GLY A 45 1.71 -10.49 -2.34
CA GLY A 45 2.14 -11.67 -3.08
C GLY A 45 1.33 -12.92 -2.77
N GLY A 46 0.37 -12.82 -1.87
CA GLY A 46 -0.48 -13.92 -1.47
C GLY A 46 -1.86 -13.81 -2.09
N ASP A 47 -2.86 -14.29 -1.34
CA ASP A 47 -4.23 -14.39 -1.82
C ASP A 47 -5.06 -13.13 -1.57
N LYS A 48 -4.47 -12.11 -0.99
CA LYS A 48 -5.20 -10.89 -0.63
C LYS A 48 -4.68 -9.64 -1.31
N GLU A 49 -5.59 -8.75 -1.62
CA GLU A 49 -5.28 -7.40 -2.04
C GLU A 49 -5.89 -6.43 -1.04
N TYR A 50 -5.13 -5.41 -0.67
CA TYR A 50 -5.57 -4.41 0.28
C TYR A 50 -5.85 -3.11 -0.44
N HIS A 51 -7.06 -2.57 -0.24
CA HIS A 51 -7.37 -1.24 -0.72
C HIS A 51 -6.98 -0.26 0.39
N CYS A 52 -6.01 0.57 0.09
CA CYS A 52 -5.42 1.46 1.06
C CYS A 52 -5.52 2.91 0.62
N GLN A 53 -5.35 3.79 1.59
CA GLN A 53 -5.31 5.22 1.32
C GLN A 53 -4.04 5.75 1.96
N ILE A 54 -3.37 6.67 1.27
CA ILE A 54 -2.14 7.26 1.79
C ILE A 54 -2.48 8.09 3.01
N GLU A 55 -1.91 7.70 4.15
CA GLU A 55 -2.12 8.37 5.42
C GLU A 55 -1.06 9.43 5.68
N GLU A 56 0.20 9.10 5.44
CA GLU A 56 1.30 10.01 5.69
C GLU A 56 2.45 9.76 4.71
N LEU A 57 3.06 10.85 4.24
CA LEU A 57 4.22 10.81 3.37
C LEU A 57 5.44 11.29 4.18
N GLY A 58 6.19 10.34 4.74
CA GLY A 58 7.41 10.63 5.47
C GLY A 58 8.61 10.77 4.55
N GLU A 59 9.78 11.05 5.12
CA GLU A 59 11.01 11.16 4.34
C GLU A 59 11.48 9.82 3.80
N ASP A 60 11.46 8.79 4.64
CA ASP A 60 11.95 7.46 4.30
C ASP A 60 10.86 6.40 4.32
N GLU A 61 9.65 6.80 4.62
CA GLU A 61 8.54 5.86 4.76
C GLU A 61 7.23 6.52 4.37
N VAL A 62 6.37 5.74 3.73
CA VAL A 62 5.01 6.15 3.44
C VAL A 62 4.09 5.25 4.25
N LEU A 63 3.15 5.83 4.97
CA LEU A 63 2.17 5.08 5.74
C LEU A 63 0.86 5.03 4.98
N LEU A 64 0.32 3.84 4.86
CA LEU A 64 -0.96 3.62 4.21
C LEU A 64 -1.95 3.10 5.24
N HIS A 65 -3.17 3.56 5.14
CA HIS A 65 -4.27 3.06 5.96
C HIS A 65 -5.07 2.06 5.15
N ILE A 66 -5.27 0.86 5.71
CA ILE A 66 -6.05 -0.18 5.04
C ILE A 66 -7.53 0.13 5.21
N LEU A 67 -8.22 0.34 4.10
CA LEU A 67 -9.66 0.56 4.11
C LEU A 67 -10.41 -0.76 4.15
N TYR A 68 -9.97 -1.71 3.33
CA TYR A 68 -10.49 -3.07 3.36
C TYR A 68 -9.54 -3.99 2.61
N ALA A 69 -9.70 -5.28 2.83
CA ALA A 69 -8.94 -6.30 2.12
C ALA A 69 -9.92 -7.19 1.35
N GLN A 70 -9.49 -7.68 0.20
CA GLN A 70 -10.29 -8.59 -0.59
C GLN A 70 -9.41 -9.66 -1.21
N GLU A 71 -10.00 -10.79 -1.52
CA GLU A 71 -9.29 -11.82 -2.26
C GLU A 71 -9.53 -11.57 -3.74
N PRO A 72 -8.47 -11.67 -4.58
CA PRO A 72 -8.65 -11.53 -6.01
C PRO A 72 -9.61 -12.61 -6.51
N GLU A 73 -10.54 -12.23 -7.37
CA GLU A 73 -11.42 -13.20 -7.98
C GLU A 73 -10.74 -13.81 -9.20
N TYR A 74 -10.50 -15.10 -9.12
CA TYR A 74 -10.02 -15.85 -10.26
C TYR A 74 -11.20 -16.58 -10.85
N GLU A 75 -11.58 -16.20 -12.04
CA GLU A 75 -12.57 -16.97 -12.77
C GLU A 75 -11.86 -18.12 -13.48
N LEU A 76 -12.32 -19.29 -13.20
CA LEU A 76 -11.83 -20.49 -13.84
C LEU A 76 -12.65 -20.79 -15.09
#